data_ed9280003a8e12d5878b7e92e447afdc
#
_entry.id   ed9280003a8e12d5878b7e92e447afdc
#
_cell.length_a   1.000
_cell.length_b   1.000
_cell.length_c   1.000
_cell.angle_alpha   90.00
_cell.angle_beta   90.00
_cell.angle_gamma   90.00
#
_symmetry.space_group_name_H-M   'P 1'
#
loop_
_entity.id
_entity.type
_entity.pdbx_description
1 polymer ?
#
loop_
_entity_poly.entity_id
_entity_poly.type
_entity_poly.pdbx_seq_one_letter_code
_entity_poly.pdbx_strand_id
1 'polypeptide(L)'
;MQIIMNQYVSFIAVWCLAINTYIVFSSSHVKALEKKEKKRMEKIIYFITAAMMIGDLDTYMFAGITTKWVYWNLEIVNYSLYLLRYLYLVTFTLFIMKESSRCVRIKKILLAVSVLSGIIGMICISLPGIRKEFYYFSSDNYFYYGRLYGIIRVLLILDFLVLLTALLLEKKQYRKRTFHLYLGYIFLLTATAFGDYVVDTWYL
;
A
#
# COMPACT_ATOMS: atom_id res chain seq x y z
N MET A 1 -5.12 -27.65 -2.20
CA MET A 1 -5.76 -26.47 -2.79
C MET A 1 -5.11 -25.16 -2.30
N GLN A 2 -4.86 -25.01 -1.00
CA GLN A 2 -4.23 -23.81 -0.41
C GLN A 2 -2.80 -23.51 -0.94
N ILE A 3 -1.97 -24.53 -1.15
CA ILE A 3 -0.59 -24.37 -1.73
C ILE A 3 -0.64 -23.77 -3.13
N ILE A 4 -1.59 -24.19 -3.96
CA ILE A 4 -1.76 -23.69 -5.32
C ILE A 4 -2.21 -22.22 -5.30
N MET A 5 -3.10 -21.85 -4.38
CA MET A 5 -3.57 -20.49 -4.21
C MET A 5 -2.47 -19.53 -3.75
N ASN A 6 -1.63 -19.95 -2.80
CA ASN A 6 -0.47 -19.19 -2.38
C ASN A 6 0.50 -18.92 -3.53
N GLN A 7 0.69 -19.88 -4.45
CA GLN A 7 1.53 -19.69 -5.65
C GLN A 7 0.93 -18.65 -6.61
N TYR A 8 -0.40 -18.64 -6.81
CA TYR A 8 -1.05 -17.63 -7.67
C TYR A 8 -0.96 -16.22 -7.09
N VAL A 9 -1.15 -16.05 -5.79
CA VAL A 9 -1.04 -14.74 -5.14
C VAL A 9 0.40 -14.22 -5.20
N SER A 10 1.39 -15.07 -4.93
CA SER A 10 2.81 -14.71 -5.07
C SER A 10 3.16 -14.31 -6.50
N PHE A 11 2.60 -15.02 -7.50
CA PHE A 11 2.78 -14.68 -8.91
C PHE A 11 2.18 -13.32 -9.26
N ILE A 12 0.95 -13.03 -8.80
CA ILE A 12 0.30 -11.73 -8.99
C ILE A 12 1.12 -10.62 -8.32
N ALA A 13 1.62 -10.83 -7.10
CA ALA A 13 2.45 -9.86 -6.40
C ALA A 13 3.73 -9.52 -7.18
N VAL A 14 4.43 -10.53 -7.73
CA VAL A 14 5.63 -10.34 -8.56
C VAL A 14 5.30 -9.57 -9.85
N TRP A 15 4.19 -9.87 -10.50
CA TRP A 15 3.74 -9.12 -11.68
C TRP A 15 3.37 -7.68 -11.35
N CYS A 16 2.70 -7.43 -10.25
CA CYS A 16 2.44 -6.09 -9.75
C CYS A 16 3.74 -5.32 -9.49
N LEU A 17 4.76 -5.98 -8.92
CA LEU A 17 6.10 -5.39 -8.74
C LEU A 17 6.72 -5.00 -10.09
N ALA A 18 6.72 -5.90 -11.05
CA ALA A 18 7.29 -5.65 -12.37
C ALA A 18 6.59 -4.49 -13.09
N ILE A 19 5.25 -4.45 -13.06
CA ILE A 19 4.44 -3.38 -13.66
C ILE A 19 4.70 -2.05 -12.96
N ASN A 20 4.73 -2.02 -11.63
CA ASN A 20 5.03 -0.82 -10.85
C ASN A 20 6.44 -0.29 -11.14
N THR A 21 7.42 -1.20 -11.19
CA THR A 21 8.79 -0.87 -11.56
C THR A 21 8.84 -0.23 -12.94
N TYR A 22 8.19 -0.84 -13.93
CA TYR A 22 8.12 -0.32 -15.29
C TYR A 22 7.46 1.07 -15.34
N ILE A 23 6.34 1.28 -14.64
CA ILE A 23 5.63 2.56 -14.60
C ILE A 23 6.54 3.65 -14.02
N VAL A 24 7.21 3.39 -12.89
CA VAL A 24 8.09 4.36 -12.24
C VAL A 24 9.32 4.66 -13.12
N PHE A 25 9.95 3.65 -13.71
CA PHE A 25 11.08 3.86 -14.62
C PHE A 25 10.68 4.58 -15.92
N SER A 26 9.54 4.25 -16.51
CA SER A 26 9.07 4.92 -17.73
C SER A 26 8.65 6.38 -17.49
N SER A 27 8.15 6.70 -16.29
CA SER A 27 7.83 8.07 -15.93
C SER A 27 9.07 8.93 -15.65
N SER A 28 10.15 8.34 -15.15
CA SER A 28 11.41 9.02 -14.84
C SER A 28 12.18 9.46 -16.10
N HIS A 29 11.97 8.80 -17.24
CA HIS A 29 12.59 9.19 -18.50
C HIS A 29 11.95 10.40 -19.19
N VAL A 30 10.81 10.88 -18.70
CA VAL A 30 10.00 11.88 -19.41
C VAL A 30 10.47 13.32 -19.24
N LYS A 31 11.45 13.68 -18.42
CA LYS A 31 12.19 14.95 -18.51
C LYS A 31 13.37 15.01 -17.54
N ALA A 32 14.54 15.12 -18.10
CA ALA A 32 15.83 15.21 -17.38
C ALA A 32 16.03 16.51 -16.58
N LEU A 33 15.08 17.44 -16.51
CA LEU A 33 15.30 18.79 -16.01
C LEU A 33 14.49 19.22 -14.79
N GLU A 34 13.57 18.40 -14.25
CA GLU A 34 12.79 18.80 -13.09
C GLU A 34 13.23 18.12 -11.79
N LYS A 35 13.96 18.89 -11.02
CA LYS A 35 14.11 18.89 -9.56
C LYS A 35 14.56 17.57 -8.91
N LYS A 36 15.80 17.61 -8.41
CA LYS A 36 16.48 16.61 -7.57
C LYS A 36 15.58 16.01 -6.49
N GLU A 37 14.69 16.79 -5.90
CA GLU A 37 13.73 16.37 -4.88
C GLU A 37 12.64 15.43 -5.41
N LYS A 38 12.08 15.69 -6.61
CA LYS A 38 11.07 14.81 -7.22
C LYS A 38 11.64 13.42 -7.47
N LYS A 39 12.84 13.34 -8.06
CA LYS A 39 13.55 12.06 -8.26
C LYS A 39 13.82 11.33 -6.94
N ARG A 40 14.10 12.08 -5.85
CA ARG A 40 14.30 11.48 -4.52
C ARG A 40 13.00 10.87 -3.99
N MET A 41 11.88 11.56 -4.12
CA MET A 41 10.56 11.05 -3.70
C MET A 41 10.14 9.83 -4.53
N GLU A 42 10.34 9.86 -5.85
CA GLU A 42 10.09 8.69 -6.73
C GLU A 42 10.89 7.47 -6.27
N LYS A 43 12.17 7.62 -5.96
CA LYS A 43 13.00 6.55 -5.42
C LYS A 43 12.50 6.02 -4.08
N ILE A 44 12.05 6.91 -3.19
CA ILE A 44 11.49 6.52 -1.88
C ILE A 44 10.21 5.71 -2.10
N ILE A 45 9.28 6.18 -2.93
CA ILE A 45 8.04 5.47 -3.26
C ILE A 45 8.34 4.09 -3.84
N TYR A 46 9.30 4.01 -4.79
CA TYR A 46 9.74 2.74 -5.36
C TYR A 46 10.30 1.79 -4.29
N PHE A 47 11.18 2.28 -3.42
CA PHE A 47 11.76 1.48 -2.36
C PHE A 47 10.69 0.96 -1.38
N ILE A 48 9.75 1.82 -0.97
CA ILE A 48 8.64 1.41 -0.09
C ILE A 48 7.80 0.33 -0.78
N THR A 49 7.45 0.51 -2.05
CA THR A 49 6.66 -0.47 -2.80
C THR A 49 7.39 -1.81 -2.90
N ALA A 50 8.69 -1.81 -3.23
CA ALA A 50 9.49 -3.03 -3.30
C ALA A 50 9.55 -3.74 -1.93
N ALA A 51 9.77 -2.97 -0.85
CA ALA A 51 9.80 -3.52 0.51
C ALA A 51 8.45 -4.15 0.92
N MET A 52 7.32 -3.50 0.57
CA MET A 52 5.99 -4.06 0.81
C MET A 52 5.80 -5.39 0.09
N MET A 53 6.20 -5.49 -1.17
CA MET A 53 6.00 -6.71 -1.95
C MET A 53 6.90 -7.85 -1.49
N ILE A 54 8.13 -7.54 -1.04
CA ILE A 54 8.99 -8.55 -0.41
C ILE A 54 8.35 -9.05 0.88
N GLY A 55 7.77 -8.16 1.70
CA GLY A 55 7.07 -8.55 2.91
C GLY A 55 5.81 -9.39 2.64
N ASP A 56 5.02 -9.03 1.63
CA ASP A 56 3.86 -9.84 1.23
C ASP A 56 4.30 -11.24 0.77
N LEU A 57 5.36 -11.34 -0.06
CA LEU A 57 5.92 -12.64 -0.47
C LEU A 57 6.40 -13.45 0.73
N ASP A 58 7.12 -12.82 1.68
CA ASP A 58 7.58 -13.48 2.91
C ASP A 58 6.40 -14.07 3.69
N THR A 59 5.33 -13.30 3.86
CA THR A 59 4.12 -13.76 4.54
C THR A 59 3.53 -15.01 3.88
N TYR A 60 3.47 -15.04 2.55
CA TYR A 60 2.93 -16.20 1.83
C TYR A 60 3.87 -17.42 1.87
N MET A 61 5.17 -17.21 1.78
CA MET A 61 6.15 -18.30 1.80
C MET A 61 6.21 -19.02 3.14
N PHE A 62 6.02 -18.31 4.24
CA PHE A 62 6.12 -18.84 5.59
C PHE A 62 4.78 -19.23 6.21
N ALA A 63 3.64 -18.94 5.55
CA ALA A 63 2.32 -19.36 6.02
C ALA A 63 2.24 -20.89 6.17
N GLY A 64 1.71 -21.36 7.30
CA GLY A 64 1.55 -22.80 7.58
C GLY A 64 2.80 -23.50 8.14
N ILE A 65 3.92 -22.81 8.29
CA ILE A 65 5.12 -23.38 8.93
C ILE A 65 5.05 -23.14 10.43
N THR A 66 4.84 -24.19 11.23
CA THR A 66 4.49 -24.16 12.66
C THR A 66 5.67 -23.96 13.61
N THR A 67 6.71 -23.21 13.20
CA THR A 67 7.84 -22.94 14.08
C THR A 67 7.68 -21.60 14.79
N LYS A 68 8.12 -21.50 16.05
CA LYS A 68 8.05 -20.29 16.86
C LYS A 68 8.78 -19.10 16.21
N TRP A 69 9.88 -19.37 15.50
CA TRP A 69 10.61 -18.35 14.79
C TRP A 69 9.77 -17.75 13.65
N VAL A 70 9.09 -18.59 12.90
CA VAL A 70 8.22 -18.16 11.79
C VAL A 70 7.06 -17.31 12.31
N TYR A 71 6.46 -17.68 13.44
CA TYR A 71 5.42 -16.84 14.08
C TYR A 71 5.91 -15.40 14.31
N TRP A 72 7.07 -15.24 14.92
CA TRP A 72 7.63 -13.92 15.19
C TRP A 72 8.00 -13.16 13.89
N ASN A 73 8.54 -13.88 12.91
CA ASN A 73 8.83 -13.28 11.59
C ASN A 73 7.56 -12.72 10.95
N LEU A 74 6.49 -13.51 10.89
CA LEU A 74 5.21 -13.10 10.32
C LEU A 74 4.60 -11.91 11.04
N GLU A 75 4.67 -11.87 12.37
CA GLU A 75 4.20 -10.74 13.18
C GLU A 75 4.96 -9.45 12.85
N ILE A 76 6.29 -9.50 12.79
CA ILE A 76 7.14 -8.34 12.50
C ILE A 76 6.91 -7.87 11.05
N VAL A 77 6.88 -8.80 10.10
CA VAL A 77 6.69 -8.48 8.69
C VAL A 77 5.33 -7.84 8.46
N ASN A 78 4.24 -8.42 8.99
CA ASN A 78 2.92 -7.83 8.82
C ASN A 78 2.79 -6.45 9.48
N TYR A 79 3.34 -6.27 10.68
CA TYR A 79 3.37 -4.95 11.31
C TYR A 79 4.12 -3.92 10.43
N SER A 80 5.26 -4.33 9.89
CA SER A 80 6.06 -3.49 8.98
C SER A 80 5.31 -3.17 7.69
N LEU A 81 4.57 -4.12 7.13
CA LEU A 81 3.73 -3.91 5.95
C LEU A 81 2.66 -2.83 6.17
N TYR A 82 1.96 -2.84 7.31
CA TYR A 82 1.00 -1.77 7.63
C TYR A 82 1.69 -0.41 7.74
N LEU A 83 2.83 -0.33 8.43
CA LEU A 83 3.61 0.90 8.53
C LEU A 83 4.03 1.41 7.14
N LEU A 84 4.55 0.53 6.29
CA LEU A 84 4.98 0.86 4.94
C LEU A 84 3.80 1.31 4.06
N ARG A 85 2.61 0.70 4.19
CA ARG A 85 1.39 1.10 3.46
C ARG A 85 1.01 2.55 3.79
N TYR A 86 0.96 2.92 5.07
CA TYR A 86 0.65 4.29 5.46
C TYR A 86 1.75 5.28 5.05
N LEU A 87 3.01 4.91 5.22
CA LEU A 87 4.13 5.74 4.79
C LEU A 87 4.10 5.97 3.26
N TYR A 88 3.75 4.95 2.50
CA TYR A 88 3.54 5.03 1.06
C TYR A 88 2.46 6.04 0.72
N LEU A 89 1.27 5.93 1.33
CA LEU A 89 0.12 6.78 1.04
C LEU A 89 0.44 8.26 1.32
N VAL A 90 1.04 8.56 2.46
CA VAL A 90 1.48 9.92 2.81
C VAL A 90 2.54 10.43 1.83
N THR A 91 3.54 9.62 1.51
CA THR A 91 4.64 10.02 0.61
C THR A 91 4.13 10.25 -0.81
N PHE A 92 3.23 9.39 -1.29
CA PHE A 92 2.66 9.52 -2.63
C PHE A 92 1.69 10.72 -2.72
N THR A 93 0.93 10.99 -1.67
CA THR A 93 0.10 12.19 -1.57
C THR A 93 0.96 13.46 -1.64
N LEU A 94 2.05 13.51 -0.87
CA LEU A 94 3.02 14.61 -0.93
C LEU A 94 3.64 14.77 -2.33
N PHE A 95 4.00 13.66 -2.96
CA PHE A 95 4.58 13.66 -4.30
C PHE A 95 3.63 14.27 -5.33
N ILE A 96 2.35 13.84 -5.35
CA ILE A 96 1.33 14.39 -6.25
C ILE A 96 1.12 15.89 -5.98
N MET A 97 1.04 16.27 -4.71
CA MET A 97 0.72 17.66 -4.31
C MET A 97 1.85 18.64 -4.56
N LYS A 98 3.10 18.18 -4.68
CA LYS A 98 4.26 19.06 -4.82
C LYS A 98 4.36 19.72 -6.20
N GLU A 99 3.57 19.29 -7.17
CA GLU A 99 3.68 19.72 -8.56
C GLU A 99 3.02 21.08 -8.85
N SER A 100 2.17 21.59 -7.96
CA SER A 100 1.46 22.87 -8.19
C SER A 100 1.34 23.72 -6.93
N SER A 101 1.35 25.04 -7.12
CA SER A 101 1.03 26.03 -6.08
C SER A 101 -0.47 26.28 -5.90
N ARG A 102 -1.33 25.66 -6.72
CA ARG A 102 -2.78 25.87 -6.67
C ARG A 102 -3.42 25.10 -5.51
N CYS A 103 -4.54 25.61 -5.02
CA CYS A 103 -5.37 24.94 -4.01
C CYS A 103 -4.63 24.51 -2.72
N VAL A 104 -3.70 25.33 -2.24
CA VAL A 104 -2.85 25.03 -1.06
C VAL A 104 -3.68 24.61 0.16
N ARG A 105 -4.82 25.23 0.41
CA ARG A 105 -5.70 24.89 1.56
C ARG A 105 -6.24 23.46 1.43
N ILE A 106 -6.77 23.09 0.26
CA ILE A 106 -7.33 21.74 0.03
C ILE A 106 -6.22 20.69 0.15
N LYS A 107 -5.04 20.95 -0.40
CA LYS A 107 -3.87 20.06 -0.28
C LYS A 107 -3.47 19.81 1.17
N LYS A 108 -3.43 20.85 2.00
CA LYS A 108 -3.13 20.70 3.44
C LYS A 108 -4.17 19.83 4.14
N ILE A 109 -5.47 20.00 3.81
CA ILE A 109 -6.54 19.17 4.35
C ILE A 109 -6.37 17.70 3.93
N LEU A 110 -6.17 17.44 2.63
CA LEU A 110 -5.98 16.08 2.13
C LEU A 110 -4.76 15.40 2.77
N LEU A 111 -3.66 16.12 2.91
CA LEU A 111 -2.46 15.61 3.61
C LEU A 111 -2.75 15.32 5.09
N ALA A 112 -3.44 16.24 5.78
CA ALA A 112 -3.82 16.03 7.17
C ALA A 112 -4.72 14.80 7.33
N VAL A 113 -5.68 14.58 6.43
CA VAL A 113 -6.55 13.39 6.44
C VAL A 113 -5.72 12.12 6.26
N SER A 114 -4.80 12.09 5.30
CA SER A 114 -3.92 10.91 5.07
C SER A 114 -3.02 10.63 6.27
N VAL A 115 -2.43 11.66 6.89
CA VAL A 115 -1.59 11.50 8.08
C VAL A 115 -2.41 11.00 9.27
N LEU A 116 -3.61 11.57 9.51
CA LEU A 116 -4.50 11.14 10.59
C LEU A 116 -4.98 9.70 10.39
N SER A 117 -5.37 9.33 9.16
CA SER A 117 -5.71 7.95 8.81
C SER A 117 -4.56 6.99 9.16
N GLY A 118 -3.32 7.34 8.77
CA GLY A 118 -2.14 6.57 9.10
C GLY A 118 -1.89 6.43 10.60
N ILE A 119 -2.02 7.52 11.37
CA ILE A 119 -1.85 7.51 12.83
C ILE A 119 -2.91 6.62 13.48
N ILE A 120 -4.18 6.77 13.12
CA ILE A 120 -5.28 5.95 13.66
C ILE A 120 -5.04 4.48 13.34
N GLY A 121 -4.73 4.16 12.08
CA GLY A 121 -4.43 2.79 11.66
C GLY A 121 -3.27 2.17 12.44
N MET A 122 -2.17 2.92 12.63
CA MET A 122 -1.01 2.45 13.40
C MET A 122 -1.35 2.26 14.88
N ILE A 123 -2.13 3.14 15.50
CA ILE A 123 -2.60 2.96 16.88
C ILE A 123 -3.40 1.67 17.00
N CYS A 124 -4.35 1.42 16.08
CA CYS A 124 -5.18 0.22 16.09
C CYS A 124 -4.36 -1.08 16.08
N ILE A 125 -3.32 -1.16 15.27
CA ILE A 125 -2.49 -2.39 15.15
C ILE A 125 -1.36 -2.48 16.19
N SER A 126 -0.99 -1.36 16.84
CA SER A 126 0.11 -1.32 17.82
C SER A 126 -0.34 -1.69 19.24
N LEU A 127 -1.62 -1.52 19.56
CA LEU A 127 -2.14 -1.80 20.91
C LEU A 127 -2.29 -3.32 21.12
N PRO A 128 -1.50 -3.93 22.02
CA PRO A 128 -1.46 -5.40 22.18
C PRO A 128 -2.82 -6.03 22.50
N GLY A 129 -3.65 -5.34 23.30
CA GLY A 129 -4.98 -5.83 23.71
C GLY A 129 -6.02 -5.80 22.59
N ILE A 130 -5.84 -4.94 21.59
CA ILE A 130 -6.84 -4.71 20.53
C ILE A 130 -6.35 -5.31 19.20
N ARG A 131 -5.05 -5.51 19.00
CA ARG A 131 -4.47 -5.99 17.74
C ARG A 131 -5.15 -7.26 17.21
N LYS A 132 -5.43 -8.23 18.08
CA LYS A 132 -6.10 -9.49 17.72
C LYS A 132 -7.52 -9.28 17.14
N GLU A 133 -8.16 -8.18 17.49
CA GLU A 133 -9.45 -7.81 16.89
C GLU A 133 -9.31 -7.29 15.46
N PHE A 134 -8.11 -6.86 15.06
CA PHE A 134 -7.82 -6.43 13.67
C PHE A 134 -7.25 -7.57 12.83
N TYR A 135 -6.24 -8.28 13.33
CA TYR A 135 -5.68 -9.47 12.69
C TYR A 135 -4.98 -10.36 13.73
N TYR A 136 -4.84 -11.62 13.40
CA TYR A 136 -4.07 -12.57 14.21
C TYR A 136 -3.54 -13.71 13.34
N PHE A 137 -2.53 -14.41 13.86
CA PHE A 137 -2.04 -15.66 13.32
C PHE A 137 -2.58 -16.83 14.15
N SER A 138 -3.05 -17.89 13.46
CA SER A 138 -3.43 -19.14 14.11
C SER A 138 -2.22 -19.87 14.71
N SER A 139 -2.48 -20.97 15.44
CA SER A 139 -1.44 -21.90 15.90
C SER A 139 -0.57 -22.45 14.74
N ASP A 140 -1.14 -22.53 13.55
CA ASP A 140 -0.49 -23.05 12.35
C ASP A 140 0.11 -21.95 11.49
N ASN A 141 0.27 -20.73 12.05
CA ASN A 141 0.85 -19.57 11.40
C ASN A 141 0.14 -19.13 10.11
N TYR A 142 -1.19 -19.32 10.03
CA TYR A 142 -2.01 -18.70 9.00
C TYR A 142 -2.56 -17.37 9.49
N PHE A 143 -2.58 -16.39 8.59
CA PHE A 143 -3.13 -15.05 8.82
C PHE A 143 -4.66 -15.08 8.78
N TYR A 144 -5.30 -14.43 9.75
CA TYR A 144 -6.75 -14.26 9.82
C TYR A 144 -7.12 -12.82 10.11
N TYR A 145 -8.17 -12.35 9.45
CA TYR A 145 -8.77 -11.07 9.74
C TYR A 145 -9.58 -11.12 11.03
N GLY A 146 -9.36 -10.15 11.92
CA GLY A 146 -10.16 -9.99 13.13
C GLY A 146 -11.47 -9.25 12.84
N ARG A 147 -12.35 -9.23 13.85
CA ARG A 147 -13.69 -8.62 13.74
C ARG A 147 -13.67 -7.13 13.41
N LEU A 148 -12.67 -6.38 13.86
CA LEU A 148 -12.52 -4.95 13.63
C LEU A 148 -11.69 -4.59 12.39
N TYR A 149 -11.26 -5.58 11.61
CA TYR A 149 -10.46 -5.33 10.40
C TYR A 149 -11.16 -4.42 9.38
N GLY A 150 -12.49 -4.37 9.39
CA GLY A 150 -13.29 -3.45 8.59
C GLY A 150 -12.90 -1.98 8.77
N ILE A 151 -12.43 -1.57 9.96
CA ILE A 151 -11.97 -0.19 10.23
C ILE A 151 -10.74 0.13 9.40
N ILE A 152 -9.75 -0.79 9.35
CA ILE A 152 -8.54 -0.62 8.52
C ILE A 152 -8.92 -0.46 7.04
N ARG A 153 -9.90 -1.24 6.56
CA ARG A 153 -10.40 -1.13 5.18
C ARG A 153 -11.02 0.23 4.90
N VAL A 154 -11.83 0.74 5.81
CA VAL A 154 -12.43 2.09 5.66
C VAL A 154 -11.34 3.15 5.59
N LEU A 155 -10.30 3.07 6.43
CA LEU A 155 -9.16 3.98 6.38
C LEU A 155 -8.41 3.89 5.04
N LEU A 156 -8.18 2.69 4.51
CA LEU A 156 -7.55 2.50 3.20
C LEU A 156 -8.39 3.07 2.05
N ILE A 157 -9.72 2.91 2.09
CA ILE A 157 -10.62 3.51 1.11
C ILE A 157 -10.54 5.05 1.19
N LEU A 158 -10.54 5.61 2.39
CA LEU A 158 -10.40 7.04 2.61
C LEU A 158 -9.08 7.56 2.01
N ASP A 159 -7.97 6.88 2.26
CA ASP A 159 -6.67 7.25 1.71
C ASP A 159 -6.64 7.14 0.18
N PHE A 160 -7.28 6.13 -0.39
CA PHE A 160 -7.46 6.03 -1.85
C PHE A 160 -8.23 7.22 -2.42
N LEU A 161 -9.33 7.63 -1.78
CA LEU A 161 -10.10 8.80 -2.18
C LEU A 161 -9.29 10.09 -2.07
N VAL A 162 -8.45 10.21 -1.05
CA VAL A 162 -7.49 11.31 -0.89
C VAL A 162 -6.51 11.36 -2.06
N LEU A 163 -5.90 10.25 -2.40
CA LEU A 163 -4.95 10.14 -3.52
C LEU A 163 -5.62 10.47 -4.86
N LEU A 164 -6.78 9.91 -5.11
CA LEU A 164 -7.54 10.16 -6.35
C LEU A 164 -7.91 11.65 -6.46
N THR A 165 -8.41 12.24 -5.37
CA THR A 165 -8.75 13.66 -5.32
C THR A 165 -7.52 14.54 -5.56
N ALA A 166 -6.39 14.23 -4.92
CA ALA A 166 -5.14 14.93 -5.13
C ALA A 166 -4.69 14.87 -6.59
N LEU A 167 -4.75 13.69 -7.23
CA LEU A 167 -4.41 13.51 -8.63
C LEU A 167 -5.34 14.29 -9.58
N LEU A 168 -6.65 14.28 -9.30
CA LEU A 168 -7.65 15.00 -10.09
C LEU A 168 -7.48 16.53 -10.00
N LEU A 169 -7.15 17.07 -8.83
CA LEU A 169 -6.85 18.49 -8.64
C LEU A 169 -5.65 18.93 -9.47
N GLU A 170 -4.67 18.06 -9.66
CA GLU A 170 -3.44 18.34 -10.42
C GLU A 170 -3.49 17.88 -11.89
N LYS A 171 -4.64 17.37 -12.36
CA LYS A 171 -4.80 16.84 -13.73
C LYS A 171 -4.25 17.75 -14.83
N LYS A 172 -4.44 19.08 -14.69
CA LYS A 172 -3.98 20.07 -15.69
C LYS A 172 -2.44 20.22 -15.74
N GLN A 173 -1.73 19.79 -14.69
CA GLN A 173 -0.27 19.89 -14.60
C GLN A 173 0.42 18.70 -15.26
N TYR A 174 -0.28 17.57 -15.37
CA TYR A 174 0.26 16.36 -15.95
C TYR A 174 0.02 16.28 -17.44
N ARG A 175 0.99 15.74 -18.18
CA ARG A 175 0.72 15.27 -19.54
C ARG A 175 -0.31 14.14 -19.47
N LYS A 176 -1.20 14.07 -20.46
CA LYS A 176 -2.27 13.05 -20.52
C LYS A 176 -1.75 11.64 -20.23
N ARG A 177 -0.62 11.24 -20.84
CA ARG A 177 0.01 9.93 -20.61
C ARG A 177 0.43 9.71 -19.15
N THR A 178 1.12 10.69 -18.54
CA THR A 178 1.58 10.62 -17.15
C THR A 178 0.41 10.55 -16.17
N PHE A 179 -0.66 11.32 -16.43
CA PHE A 179 -1.88 11.26 -15.62
C PHE A 179 -2.50 9.86 -15.64
N HIS A 180 -2.65 9.22 -16.81
CA HIS A 180 -3.21 7.87 -16.90
C HIS A 180 -2.31 6.82 -16.24
N LEU A 181 -0.98 7.00 -16.31
CA LEU A 181 -0.05 6.11 -15.61
C LEU A 181 -0.23 6.18 -14.09
N TYR A 182 -0.33 7.38 -13.51
CA TYR A 182 -0.57 7.52 -12.06
C TYR A 182 -1.97 7.03 -11.68
N LEU A 183 -2.98 7.29 -12.49
CA LEU A 183 -4.33 6.77 -12.26
C LEU A 183 -4.34 5.23 -12.27
N GLY A 184 -3.72 4.61 -13.27
CA GLY A 184 -3.56 3.15 -13.35
C GLY A 184 -2.79 2.58 -12.16
N TYR A 185 -1.75 3.27 -11.71
CA TYR A 185 -0.97 2.88 -10.54
C TYR A 185 -1.78 2.92 -9.24
N ILE A 186 -2.54 4.00 -9.00
CA ILE A 186 -3.45 4.11 -7.86
C ILE A 186 -4.50 2.99 -7.90
N PHE A 187 -5.06 2.72 -9.09
CA PHE A 187 -6.06 1.66 -9.27
C PHE A 187 -5.49 0.27 -8.98
N LEU A 188 -4.26 0.00 -9.45
CA LEU A 188 -3.59 -1.29 -9.22
C LEU A 188 -3.34 -1.52 -7.73
N LEU A 189 -2.85 -0.52 -7.01
CA LEU A 189 -2.64 -0.61 -5.55
C LEU A 189 -3.94 -0.85 -4.79
N THR A 190 -5.01 -0.22 -5.23
CA THR A 190 -6.33 -0.44 -4.64
C THR A 190 -6.82 -1.85 -4.93
N ALA A 191 -6.66 -2.32 -6.17
CA ALA A 191 -7.04 -3.67 -6.57
C ALA A 191 -6.27 -4.75 -5.79
N THR A 192 -4.98 -4.55 -5.51
CA THR A 192 -4.21 -5.48 -4.66
C THR A 192 -4.71 -5.48 -3.21
N ALA A 193 -5.02 -4.31 -2.64
CA ALA A 193 -5.55 -4.20 -1.28
C ALA A 193 -6.97 -4.81 -1.13
N PHE A 194 -7.76 -4.85 -2.20
CA PHE A 194 -9.08 -5.49 -2.21
C PHE A 194 -9.07 -6.94 -2.71
N GLY A 195 -8.05 -7.33 -3.49
CA GLY A 195 -7.91 -8.68 -4.03
C GLY A 195 -7.84 -9.74 -2.94
N ASP A 196 -7.13 -9.46 -1.86
CA ASP A 196 -7.06 -10.32 -0.70
C ASP A 196 -8.45 -10.60 -0.08
N TYR A 197 -9.36 -9.61 -0.15
CA TYR A 197 -10.73 -9.77 0.36
C TYR A 197 -11.61 -10.65 -0.52
N VAL A 198 -11.52 -10.52 -1.83
CA VAL A 198 -12.35 -11.31 -2.75
C VAL A 198 -12.00 -12.78 -2.63
N VAL A 199 -10.71 -13.08 -2.48
CA VAL A 199 -10.25 -14.47 -2.31
C VAL A 199 -10.76 -15.07 -1.01
N ASP A 200 -10.73 -14.33 0.11
CA ASP A 200 -11.17 -14.86 1.42
C ASP A 200 -12.69 -15.03 1.54
N THR A 201 -13.49 -14.16 0.90
CA THR A 201 -14.97 -14.24 0.98
C THR A 201 -15.58 -15.31 0.10
N TRP A 202 -14.85 -15.82 -0.89
CA TRP A 202 -15.35 -16.91 -1.76
C TRP A 202 -15.08 -18.32 -1.21
N TYR A 203 -14.35 -18.43 -0.10
CA TYR A 203 -13.93 -19.70 0.49
C TYR A 203 -14.42 -19.93 1.93
N LEU A 204 -15.27 -19.05 2.47
CA LEU A 204 -16.06 -19.25 3.68
C LEU A 204 -17.47 -19.73 3.32
#